data_18836fd5d5f78448add597a024703ef4
#
_entry.id   18836fd5d5f78448add597a024703ef4
#
_cell.length_a   1.000
_cell.length_b   1.000
_cell.length_c   1.000
_cell.angle_alpha   90.00
_cell.angle_beta   90.00
_cell.angle_gamma   90.00
#
_symmetry.space_group_name_H-M   'P 1'
#
loop_
_entity.id
_entity.type
_entity.pdbx_description
1 polymer ?
#
loop_
_entity_poly.entity_id
_entity_poly.type
_entity_poly.pdbx_seq_one_letter_code
_entity_poly.pdbx_strand_id
1 'polypeptide(L)'
;MELRIYDKSGNLRAEVCPDDNSTQQKAVMGDNALSVSFTTWEAIPFDIGDYVDYEGERYTLLTVPCPNQASTLEYEYAPRFQGIESELSKALCFLLTDGDMDSDFSLTDGPAAHLRLIVDNINRVKGTTDWRIGSVIAADYKVVTYDGIDCLTALNRIAETFETEWWIVGTTLY
;
A
#
# COMPACT_ATOMS: atom_id res chain seq x y z
N MET A 1 23.40 3.51 -9.43
CA MET A 1 22.63 4.23 -8.36
C MET A 1 22.61 3.31 -7.15
N GLU A 2 22.94 3.82 -5.96
CA GLU A 2 22.86 3.04 -4.72
C GLU A 2 21.44 3.18 -4.14
N LEU A 3 20.90 2.07 -3.67
CA LEU A 3 19.61 2.01 -2.99
C LEU A 3 19.84 1.63 -1.52
N ARG A 4 19.24 2.39 -0.61
CA ARG A 4 19.33 2.16 0.83
C ARG A 4 18.07 1.47 1.32
N ILE A 5 18.26 0.35 2.01
CA ILE A 5 17.21 -0.43 2.62
C ILE A 5 17.28 -0.19 4.13
N TYR A 6 16.16 0.18 4.72
CA TYR A 6 16.03 0.48 6.14
C TYR A 6 15.14 -0.56 6.83
N ASP A 7 15.40 -0.81 8.10
CA ASP A 7 14.47 -1.56 8.94
C ASP A 7 13.24 -0.70 9.30
N LYS A 8 12.21 -1.33 9.85
CA LYS A 8 10.97 -0.65 10.29
C LYS A 8 11.18 0.44 11.35
N SER A 9 12.36 0.48 11.99
CA SER A 9 12.75 1.50 12.99
C SER A 9 13.56 2.64 12.37
N GLY A 10 13.88 2.56 11.07
CA GLY A 10 14.63 3.58 10.34
C GLY A 10 16.16 3.41 10.40
N ASN A 11 16.66 2.28 10.91
CA ASN A 11 18.09 2.01 10.86
C ASN A 11 18.46 1.44 9.49
N LEU A 12 19.62 1.83 8.97
CA LEU A 12 20.15 1.29 7.72
C LEU A 12 20.42 -0.21 7.86
N ARG A 13 19.77 -1.03 7.03
CA ARG A 13 19.95 -2.47 7.00
C ARG A 13 20.98 -2.89 5.94
N ALA A 14 20.87 -2.31 4.76
CA ALA A 14 21.79 -2.57 3.66
C ALA A 14 21.85 -1.38 2.69
N GLU A 15 22.97 -1.29 1.98
CA GLU A 15 23.16 -0.40 0.85
C GLU A 15 23.54 -1.29 -0.35
N VAL A 16 22.73 -1.24 -1.41
CA VAL A 16 22.82 -2.16 -2.54
C VAL A 16 22.86 -1.42 -3.86
N CYS A 17 23.49 -2.02 -4.87
CA CYS A 17 23.46 -1.53 -6.23
C CYS A 17 22.45 -2.35 -7.04
N PRO A 18 21.29 -1.80 -7.40
CA PRO A 18 20.31 -2.49 -8.21
C PRO A 18 20.86 -2.86 -9.59
N ASP A 19 20.54 -4.06 -10.06
CA ASP A 19 20.83 -4.53 -11.40
C ASP A 19 19.86 -3.92 -12.42
N ASP A 20 20.18 -4.05 -13.70
CA ASP A 20 19.38 -3.52 -14.83
C ASP A 20 17.97 -4.14 -14.92
N ASN A 21 17.74 -5.27 -14.24
CA ASN A 21 16.43 -5.92 -14.16
C ASN A 21 15.49 -5.30 -13.11
N SER A 22 15.96 -4.31 -12.35
CA SER A 22 15.15 -3.63 -11.35
C SER A 22 14.12 -2.72 -12.03
N THR A 23 12.88 -2.75 -11.54
CA THR A 23 11.76 -2.02 -12.16
C THR A 23 10.89 -1.35 -11.12
N GLN A 24 10.40 -0.14 -11.44
CA GLN A 24 9.28 0.48 -10.75
C GLN A 24 8.03 0.29 -11.61
N GLN A 25 6.97 -0.21 -11.01
CA GLN A 25 5.65 -0.30 -11.61
C GLN A 25 4.71 0.62 -10.84
N LYS A 26 4.07 1.54 -11.54
CA LYS A 26 3.07 2.43 -10.96
C LYS A 26 1.88 2.51 -11.91
N ALA A 27 0.75 1.99 -11.46
CA ALA A 27 -0.50 1.99 -12.23
C ALA A 27 -1.56 2.82 -11.50
N VAL A 28 -2.37 3.54 -12.26
CA VAL A 28 -3.56 4.23 -11.72
C VAL A 28 -4.53 3.17 -11.20
N MET A 29 -5.02 3.35 -9.98
CA MET A 29 -5.93 2.40 -9.30
C MET A 29 -5.37 0.97 -9.17
N GLY A 30 -4.07 0.81 -9.24
CA GLY A 30 -3.43 -0.49 -9.32
C GLY A 30 -2.17 -0.61 -8.51
N ASP A 31 -1.33 -1.54 -8.94
CA ASP A 31 -0.06 -1.81 -8.29
C ASP A 31 0.88 -0.60 -8.31
N ASN A 32 1.41 -0.27 -7.14
CA ASN A 32 2.56 0.59 -6.98
C ASN A 32 3.64 -0.26 -6.28
N ALA A 33 4.66 -0.66 -7.02
CA ALA A 33 5.68 -1.58 -6.53
C ALA A 33 7.06 -1.27 -7.10
N LEU A 34 8.07 -1.52 -6.29
CA LEU A 34 9.47 -1.45 -6.65
C LEU A 34 10.08 -2.85 -6.55
N SER A 35 10.40 -3.46 -7.69
CA SER A 35 11.10 -4.73 -7.77
C SER A 35 12.58 -4.47 -7.96
N VAL A 36 13.40 -4.93 -7.04
CA VAL A 36 14.85 -4.65 -7.02
C VAL A 36 15.60 -5.97 -7.12
N SER A 37 16.43 -6.12 -8.14
CA SER A 37 17.35 -7.25 -8.25
C SER A 37 18.77 -6.78 -7.94
N PHE A 38 19.49 -7.54 -7.14
CA PHE A 38 20.90 -7.23 -6.79
C PHE A 38 21.62 -8.46 -6.22
N THR A 39 22.94 -8.38 -6.22
CA THR A 39 23.81 -9.43 -5.66
C THR A 39 24.65 -8.86 -4.52
N THR A 40 24.87 -9.67 -3.47
CA THR A 40 25.68 -9.33 -2.31
C THR A 40 26.63 -10.47 -1.93
N TRP A 41 27.71 -10.12 -1.22
CA TRP A 41 28.66 -11.10 -0.68
C TRP A 41 28.28 -11.62 0.71
N GLU A 42 27.34 -10.95 1.38
CA GLU A 42 26.85 -11.32 2.71
C GLU A 42 25.32 -11.42 2.67
N ALA A 43 24.78 -12.36 3.45
CA ALA A 43 23.34 -12.51 3.57
C ALA A 43 22.74 -11.28 4.28
N ILE A 44 21.69 -10.70 3.68
CA ILE A 44 20.94 -9.59 4.29
C ILE A 44 19.79 -10.18 5.11
N PRO A 45 19.71 -9.87 6.42
CA PRO A 45 18.64 -10.36 7.29
C PRO A 45 17.38 -9.51 7.12
N PHE A 46 16.68 -9.67 6.00
CA PHE A 46 15.41 -8.99 5.73
C PHE A 46 14.33 -9.36 6.72
N ASP A 47 13.46 -8.40 7.01
CA ASP A 47 12.24 -8.60 7.80
C ASP A 47 11.05 -7.90 7.13
N ILE A 48 9.84 -8.36 7.45
CA ILE A 48 8.60 -7.69 7.03
C ILE A 48 8.55 -6.30 7.65
N GLY A 49 8.28 -5.29 6.81
CA GLY A 49 8.29 -3.90 7.21
C GLY A 49 9.60 -3.18 6.94
N ASP A 50 10.64 -3.87 6.46
CA ASP A 50 11.81 -3.19 5.88
C ASP A 50 11.35 -2.35 4.69
N TYR A 51 12.01 -1.22 4.45
CA TYR A 51 11.55 -0.29 3.42
C TYR A 51 12.69 0.38 2.67
N VAL A 52 12.34 0.93 1.54
CA VAL A 52 13.18 1.82 0.73
C VAL A 52 12.42 3.11 0.46
N ASP A 53 13.13 4.24 0.46
CA ASP A 53 12.60 5.50 -0.02
C ASP A 53 13.14 5.73 -1.44
N TYR A 54 12.26 5.81 -2.43
CA TYR A 54 12.59 5.95 -3.84
C TYR A 54 11.70 7.00 -4.50
N GLU A 55 12.29 7.97 -5.19
CA GLU A 55 11.57 9.08 -5.85
C GLU A 55 10.59 9.83 -4.94
N GLY A 56 10.91 9.95 -3.65
CA GLY A 56 10.08 10.64 -2.66
C GLY A 56 8.91 9.83 -2.13
N GLU A 57 8.80 8.57 -2.52
CA GLU A 57 7.80 7.63 -2.02
C GLU A 57 8.46 6.51 -1.20
N ARG A 58 7.73 5.98 -0.23
CA ARG A 58 8.16 4.83 0.56
C ARG A 58 7.55 3.55 0.05
N TYR A 59 8.40 2.56 -0.17
CA TYR A 59 8.04 1.21 -0.59
C TYR A 59 8.42 0.23 0.52
N THR A 60 7.48 -0.58 0.96
CA THR A 60 7.63 -1.46 2.13
C THR A 60 7.63 -2.92 1.72
N LEU A 61 8.49 -3.70 2.35
CA LEU A 61 8.61 -5.13 2.14
C LEU A 61 7.49 -5.87 2.89
N LEU A 62 6.63 -6.58 2.16
CA LEU A 62 5.52 -7.35 2.74
C LEU A 62 5.83 -8.85 2.83
N THR A 63 6.84 -9.30 2.10
CA THR A 63 7.27 -10.71 2.09
C THR A 63 8.78 -10.75 2.13
N VAL A 64 9.35 -11.54 3.04
CA VAL A 64 10.80 -11.72 3.15
C VAL A 64 11.31 -12.43 1.90
N PRO A 65 12.26 -11.85 1.16
CA PRO A 65 12.82 -12.48 -0.02
C PRO A 65 13.71 -13.67 0.37
N CYS A 66 13.53 -14.79 -0.33
CA CYS A 66 14.47 -15.91 -0.23
C CYS A 66 15.63 -15.64 -1.20
N PRO A 67 16.88 -15.56 -0.72
CA PRO A 67 18.01 -15.42 -1.63
C PRO A 67 18.24 -16.69 -2.44
N ASN A 68 18.65 -16.51 -3.69
CA ASN A 68 19.26 -17.58 -4.45
C ASN A 68 20.78 -17.55 -4.16
N GLN A 69 21.32 -18.63 -3.63
CA GLN A 69 22.75 -18.72 -3.38
C GLN A 69 23.46 -19.22 -4.64
N ALA A 70 23.97 -18.31 -5.44
CA ALA A 70 24.67 -18.61 -6.70
C ALA A 70 26.04 -19.26 -6.46
N SER A 71 26.69 -18.95 -5.32
CA SER A 71 27.96 -19.56 -4.89
C SER A 71 28.09 -19.56 -3.38
N THR A 72 29.17 -20.10 -2.84
CA THR A 72 29.45 -20.10 -1.38
C THR A 72 29.52 -18.70 -0.75
N LEU A 73 29.74 -17.67 -1.56
CA LEU A 73 29.95 -16.29 -1.13
C LEU A 73 29.04 -15.29 -1.84
N GLU A 74 28.05 -15.74 -2.61
CA GLU A 74 27.25 -14.84 -3.44
C GLU A 74 25.78 -15.14 -3.30
N TYR A 75 25.01 -14.11 -2.91
CA TYR A 75 23.58 -14.15 -2.69
C TYR A 75 22.89 -13.22 -3.68
N GLU A 76 21.99 -13.76 -4.48
CA GLU A 76 21.13 -13.03 -5.39
C GLU A 76 19.76 -12.78 -4.73
N TYR A 77 19.32 -11.55 -4.74
CA TYR A 77 18.04 -11.14 -4.18
C TYR A 77 17.17 -10.49 -5.25
N ALA A 78 15.87 -10.71 -5.15
CA ALA A 78 14.85 -10.03 -5.96
C ALA A 78 13.65 -9.60 -5.09
N PRO A 79 13.85 -8.75 -4.06
CA PRO A 79 12.76 -8.26 -3.24
C PRO A 79 11.79 -7.41 -4.06
N ARG A 80 10.50 -7.51 -3.70
CA ARG A 80 9.45 -6.63 -4.19
C ARG A 80 8.90 -5.81 -3.03
N PHE A 81 9.10 -4.51 -3.08
CA PHE A 81 8.57 -3.56 -2.13
C PHE A 81 7.27 -2.97 -2.67
N GLN A 82 6.28 -2.78 -1.80
CA GLN A 82 4.95 -2.30 -2.15
C GLN A 82 4.77 -0.84 -1.73
N GLY A 83 4.09 -0.07 -2.54
CA GLY A 83 3.71 1.30 -2.24
C GLY A 83 2.66 1.44 -1.14
N ILE A 84 2.31 2.68 -0.84
CA ILE A 84 1.39 3.06 0.25
C ILE A 84 0.00 2.43 0.08
N GLU A 85 -0.44 2.16 -1.14
CA GLU A 85 -1.72 1.54 -1.48
C GLU A 85 -1.92 0.20 -0.79
N SER A 86 -0.83 -0.54 -0.60
CA SER A 86 -0.83 -1.84 0.09
C SER A 86 -1.29 -1.75 1.56
N GLU A 87 -1.21 -0.58 2.18
CA GLU A 87 -1.70 -0.39 3.54
C GLU A 87 -3.23 -0.48 3.63
N LEU A 88 -3.94 -0.10 2.56
CA LEU A 88 -5.40 -0.21 2.48
C LEU A 88 -5.89 -1.66 2.46
N SER A 89 -5.12 -2.57 1.87
CA SER A 89 -5.47 -4.00 1.84
C SER A 89 -5.36 -4.68 3.22
N LYS A 90 -4.70 -4.05 4.19
CA LYS A 90 -4.56 -4.55 5.56
C LYS A 90 -5.70 -4.15 6.49
N ALA A 91 -6.58 -3.24 6.03
CA ALA A 91 -7.69 -2.72 6.80
C ALA A 91 -9.02 -3.21 6.21
N LEU A 92 -9.83 -3.93 6.99
CA LEU A 92 -11.20 -4.26 6.60
C LEU A 92 -12.07 -3.01 6.65
N CYS A 93 -13.02 -2.92 5.72
CA CYS A 93 -13.97 -1.84 5.64
C CYS A 93 -15.19 -2.16 6.51
N PHE A 94 -15.44 -1.36 7.55
CA PHE A 94 -16.56 -1.49 8.47
C PHE A 94 -17.39 -0.22 8.50
N LEU A 95 -18.70 -0.37 8.63
CA LEU A 95 -19.58 0.70 9.09
C LEU A 95 -19.64 0.65 10.63
N LEU A 96 -19.36 1.78 11.27
CA LEU A 96 -19.47 1.91 12.72
C LEU A 96 -20.79 2.59 13.05
N THR A 97 -21.68 1.88 13.75
CA THR A 97 -22.99 2.41 14.19
C THR A 97 -23.16 2.09 15.67
N ASP A 98 -23.29 3.11 16.53
CA ASP A 98 -23.52 2.99 17.97
C ASP A 98 -22.54 2.06 18.72
N GLY A 99 -21.31 1.94 18.19
CA GLY A 99 -20.24 1.10 18.76
C GLY A 99 -20.17 -0.31 18.16
N ASP A 100 -21.13 -0.71 17.36
CA ASP A 100 -21.09 -1.97 16.62
C ASP A 100 -20.39 -1.78 15.26
N MET A 101 -19.59 -2.78 14.89
CA MET A 101 -18.87 -2.82 13.60
C MET A 101 -19.54 -3.82 12.68
N ASP A 102 -20.13 -3.32 11.58
CA ASP A 102 -20.72 -4.14 10.55
C ASP A 102 -19.83 -4.17 9.30
N SER A 103 -19.47 -5.36 8.85
CA SER A 103 -18.67 -5.56 7.64
C SER A 103 -19.49 -5.92 6.40
N ASP A 104 -20.77 -6.21 6.58
CA ASP A 104 -21.70 -6.61 5.50
C ASP A 104 -22.88 -5.63 5.44
N PHE A 105 -22.69 -4.54 4.70
CA PHE A 105 -23.64 -3.43 4.64
C PHE A 105 -23.68 -2.80 3.25
N SER A 106 -24.69 -1.98 3.01
CA SER A 106 -24.77 -1.10 1.84
C SER A 106 -24.94 0.35 2.29
N LEU A 107 -24.17 1.23 1.67
CA LEU A 107 -24.24 2.67 1.91
C LEU A 107 -24.72 3.37 0.64
N THR A 108 -25.73 4.23 0.77
CA THR A 108 -26.23 5.08 -0.32
C THR A 108 -25.83 6.52 -0.04
N ASP A 109 -24.81 7.00 -0.73
CA ASP A 109 -24.32 8.37 -0.54
C ASP A 109 -23.51 8.83 -1.76
N GLY A 110 -22.93 10.04 -1.69
CA GLY A 110 -21.97 10.56 -2.67
C GLY A 110 -20.54 10.05 -2.45
N PRO A 111 -19.64 10.23 -3.44
CA PRO A 111 -18.25 9.70 -3.39
C PRO A 111 -17.49 10.11 -2.13
N ALA A 112 -17.65 11.35 -1.67
CA ALA A 112 -16.94 11.87 -0.51
C ALA A 112 -17.28 11.11 0.80
N ALA A 113 -18.52 10.66 0.98
CA ALA A 113 -18.93 9.88 2.15
C ALA A 113 -18.31 8.48 2.12
N HIS A 114 -18.29 7.84 0.95
CA HIS A 114 -17.64 6.54 0.76
C HIS A 114 -16.12 6.63 1.00
N LEU A 115 -15.44 7.68 0.51
CA LEU A 115 -14.01 7.88 0.78
C LEU A 115 -13.76 8.17 2.27
N ARG A 116 -14.66 8.87 2.96
CA ARG A 116 -14.55 9.10 4.40
C ARG A 116 -14.60 7.78 5.16
N LEU A 117 -15.49 6.88 4.77
CA LEU A 117 -15.53 5.55 5.36
C LEU A 117 -14.19 4.81 5.23
N ILE A 118 -13.55 4.86 4.06
CA ILE A 118 -12.22 4.27 3.85
C ILE A 118 -11.17 4.90 4.78
N VAL A 119 -11.11 6.24 4.79
CA VAL A 119 -10.14 6.98 5.62
C VAL A 119 -10.33 6.72 7.11
N ASP A 120 -11.58 6.68 7.59
CA ASP A 120 -11.88 6.39 8.99
C ASP A 120 -11.46 4.97 9.38
N ASN A 121 -11.65 4.00 8.48
CA ASN A 121 -11.25 2.62 8.70
C ASN A 121 -9.73 2.45 8.75
N ILE A 122 -8.99 2.99 7.79
CA ILE A 122 -7.51 2.89 7.78
C ILE A 122 -6.89 3.63 8.98
N ASN A 123 -7.38 4.81 9.32
CA ASN A 123 -6.93 5.55 10.49
C ASN A 123 -7.17 4.76 11.79
N ARG A 124 -8.32 4.13 11.93
CA ARG A 124 -8.65 3.30 13.09
C ARG A 124 -7.71 2.10 13.20
N VAL A 125 -7.50 1.35 12.12
CA VAL A 125 -6.62 0.18 12.11
C VAL A 125 -5.17 0.55 12.43
N LYS A 126 -4.71 1.69 11.91
CA LYS A 126 -3.34 2.17 12.15
C LYS A 126 -3.19 2.96 13.46
N GLY A 127 -4.28 3.31 14.14
CA GLY A 127 -4.24 4.14 15.34
C GLY A 127 -3.71 5.55 15.07
N THR A 128 -4.01 6.13 13.90
CA THR A 128 -3.53 7.44 13.43
C THR A 128 -4.67 8.31 12.92
N THR A 129 -4.37 9.56 12.61
CA THR A 129 -5.27 10.52 11.93
C THR A 129 -4.59 11.09 10.68
N ASP A 130 -3.58 10.42 10.16
CA ASP A 130 -2.74 10.94 9.09
C ASP A 130 -3.40 10.83 7.72
N TRP A 131 -4.25 9.80 7.53
CA TRP A 131 -4.99 9.63 6.30
C TRP A 131 -6.12 10.65 6.19
N ARG A 132 -6.24 11.25 4.99
CA ARG A 132 -7.19 12.34 4.71
C ARG A 132 -7.81 12.15 3.33
N ILE A 133 -8.91 12.88 3.12
CA ILE A 133 -9.55 13.00 1.81
C ILE A 133 -9.07 14.29 1.16
N GLY A 134 -8.67 14.20 -0.10
CA GLY A 134 -8.37 15.34 -0.95
C GLY A 134 -9.62 15.91 -1.63
N SER A 135 -9.44 16.46 -2.82
CA SER A 135 -10.58 16.90 -3.64
C SER A 135 -11.29 15.69 -4.24
N VAL A 136 -12.61 15.69 -4.17
CA VAL A 136 -13.47 14.60 -4.65
C VAL A 136 -14.44 15.17 -5.68
N ILE A 137 -14.74 14.39 -6.72
CA ILE A 137 -15.78 14.74 -7.69
C ILE A 137 -17.13 14.86 -7.03
N ALA A 138 -17.96 15.78 -7.51
CA ALA A 138 -19.39 15.83 -7.15
C ALA A 138 -20.17 14.88 -8.07
N ALA A 139 -20.90 13.95 -7.51
CA ALA A 139 -21.75 13.04 -8.24
C ALA A 139 -23.04 12.75 -7.45
N ASP A 140 -24.04 12.22 -8.15
CA ASP A 140 -25.29 11.77 -7.53
C ASP A 140 -25.03 10.62 -6.55
N TYR A 141 -25.92 10.45 -5.58
CA TYR A 141 -25.85 9.35 -4.62
C TYR A 141 -26.03 8.02 -5.32
N LYS A 142 -25.12 7.10 -5.06
CA LYS A 142 -25.19 5.73 -5.55
C LYS A 142 -25.03 4.75 -4.39
N VAL A 143 -25.53 3.53 -4.58
CA VAL A 143 -25.39 2.45 -3.61
C VAL A 143 -24.07 1.73 -3.86
N VAL A 144 -23.27 1.60 -2.80
CA VAL A 144 -22.09 0.71 -2.79
C VAL A 144 -22.32 -0.34 -1.71
N THR A 145 -22.13 -1.60 -2.05
CA THR A 145 -22.24 -2.73 -1.11
C THR A 145 -20.86 -3.16 -0.65
N TYR A 146 -20.72 -3.35 0.65
CA TYR A 146 -19.52 -3.81 1.33
C TYR A 146 -19.82 -5.15 1.98
N ASP A 147 -19.11 -6.20 1.60
CA ASP A 147 -19.35 -7.59 1.96
C ASP A 147 -18.09 -8.24 2.54
N GLY A 148 -17.59 -7.70 3.65
CA GLY A 148 -16.39 -8.17 4.32
C GLY A 148 -15.12 -7.90 3.55
N ILE A 149 -15.09 -6.85 2.74
CA ILE A 149 -13.95 -6.48 1.89
C ILE A 149 -12.97 -5.54 2.60
N ASP A 150 -11.71 -5.57 2.17
CA ASP A 150 -10.70 -4.61 2.62
C ASP A 150 -10.89 -3.24 1.97
N CYS A 151 -10.22 -2.22 2.55
CA CYS A 151 -10.35 -0.84 2.11
C CYS A 151 -9.86 -0.60 0.67
N LEU A 152 -8.88 -1.36 0.16
CA LEU A 152 -8.41 -1.23 -1.21
C LEU A 152 -9.45 -1.76 -2.20
N THR A 153 -10.01 -2.93 -1.91
CA THR A 153 -11.11 -3.52 -2.70
C THR A 153 -12.35 -2.63 -2.66
N ALA A 154 -12.67 -2.08 -1.49
CA ALA A 154 -13.77 -1.13 -1.34
C ALA A 154 -13.56 0.15 -2.18
N LEU A 155 -12.33 0.69 -2.18
CA LEU A 155 -11.97 1.86 -2.97
C LEU A 155 -12.13 1.62 -4.47
N ASN A 156 -11.70 0.46 -4.97
CA ASN A 156 -11.90 0.07 -6.37
C ASN A 156 -13.39 -0.04 -6.71
N ARG A 157 -14.20 -0.62 -5.83
CA ARG A 157 -15.65 -0.74 -6.01
C ARG A 157 -16.35 0.63 -6.03
N ILE A 158 -15.89 1.59 -5.21
CA ILE A 158 -16.37 2.97 -5.23
C ILE A 158 -16.07 3.60 -6.59
N ALA A 159 -14.82 3.50 -7.05
CA ALA A 159 -14.41 4.05 -8.34
C ALA A 159 -15.20 3.47 -9.52
N GLU A 160 -15.41 2.15 -9.55
CA GLU A 160 -16.25 1.49 -10.55
C GLU A 160 -17.71 2.00 -10.50
N THR A 161 -18.26 2.11 -9.29
CA THR A 161 -19.65 2.57 -9.10
C THR A 161 -19.85 4.00 -9.59
N PHE A 162 -18.89 4.88 -9.34
CA PHE A 162 -18.96 6.30 -9.73
C PHE A 162 -18.32 6.58 -11.09
N GLU A 163 -17.79 5.55 -11.76
CA GLU A 163 -17.12 5.66 -13.07
C GLU A 163 -15.98 6.70 -13.06
N THR A 164 -15.13 6.61 -12.02
CA THR A 164 -14.03 7.53 -11.75
C THR A 164 -12.74 6.79 -11.44
N GLU A 165 -11.68 7.53 -11.21
CA GLU A 165 -10.37 7.03 -10.81
C GLU A 165 -10.02 7.56 -9.43
N TRP A 166 -9.16 6.83 -8.72
CA TRP A 166 -8.56 7.28 -7.47
C TRP A 166 -7.03 7.22 -7.54
N TRP A 167 -6.38 8.03 -6.71
CA TRP A 167 -4.94 7.98 -6.48
C TRP A 167 -4.61 8.45 -5.07
N ILE A 168 -3.38 8.17 -4.64
CA ILE A 168 -2.89 8.54 -3.32
C ILE A 168 -1.64 9.41 -3.47
N VAL A 169 -1.56 10.47 -2.68
CA VAL A 169 -0.38 11.31 -2.55
C VAL A 169 -0.04 11.43 -1.07
N GLY A 170 1.07 10.82 -0.66
CA GLY A 170 1.38 10.64 0.76
C GLY A 170 0.31 9.79 1.44
N THR A 171 -0.47 10.38 2.35
CA THR A 171 -1.63 9.75 3.01
C THR A 171 -2.95 10.43 2.62
N THR A 172 -2.99 11.14 1.51
CA THR A 172 -4.19 11.82 1.02
C THR A 172 -4.77 11.05 -0.17
N LEU A 173 -6.03 10.68 -0.05
CA LEU A 173 -6.81 9.93 -1.02
C LEU A 173 -7.64 10.89 -1.87
N TYR A 174 -7.56 10.74 -3.21
CA TYR A 174 -8.27 11.57 -4.19
C TYR A 174 -9.16 10.72 -5.06
#